data_f09d34f843fdbec58e7c37be78a00a90
#
_entry.id   f09d34f843fdbec58e7c37be78a00a90
#
_cell.length_a   1.000
_cell.length_b   1.000
_cell.length_c   1.000
_cell.angle_alpha   90.00
_cell.angle_beta   90.00
_cell.angle_gamma   90.00
#
_symmetry.space_group_name_H-M   'P 1'
#
loop_
_entity.id
_entity.type
_entity.pdbx_description
1 polymer ?
#
loop_
_entity_poly.entity_id
_entity_poly.type
_entity_poly.pdbx_seq_one_letter_code
_entity_poly.pdbx_strand_id
1 'polypeptide(L)'
;TNSNPPYWYSGGTSEAAPQVSAIAALVKAQFPTLNALQIGERIRATCDDIYSIPGNAPFINMLGKGRVNLLNALTQPATSVRAFDIKNTDNNDNAFSPNDTVRISAVFFNLLDPVSNLSVTIQANNPDISFLNNSFLAGSMATMQSDSNRSNPFLAVIDPSIPKNTKVVFTMTFTAGTYVDIQQFEMTVNVDYINVLVNDIGVSITSKGRIGFNDSGNSQGIGFTQNEGPNLLYSGSLMIGVNDSMVSDAVAGTPAGAINEHFAPIDYVHAIVPSVVSEFDLTTKFNDNNNSLPIGVNVSHNTYVWSTPAERKFVVAEYIITNNSNNTYSDLYAGIYADWDITENTYATNRAMFDSTLNMGYAFEVTASNNYTAIKLLTPGIAHYYAYNNDGSDGSGNIYDGFSKQEKYQSMNGSGRAQAGMNGNGTDISMLLSSGPFLVLPNDSVKVAFALLGGDSLNEIEAAATAAQIKYNTVGISEVENQGNAILVYPNPAAAVVNVHVPHSTSGSVKIEMYDTFGNLVTTKTYLQKTKNTLQTDISNLSNGIYFLRFTSNQINKTIKINILHDKP
;
A
#
# COMPACT_ATOMS: atom_id res chain seq x y z
N THR A 1 -35.37 -29.22 -30.97
CA THR A 1 -35.72 -28.62 -32.25
C THR A 1 -34.81 -29.16 -33.32
N ASN A 2 -35.33 -29.97 -34.24
CA ASN A 2 -34.59 -30.46 -35.41
C ASN A 2 -34.35 -29.28 -36.36
N SER A 3 -33.19 -28.64 -36.23
CA SER A 3 -32.67 -27.78 -37.29
C SER A 3 -32.03 -28.67 -38.36
N ASN A 4 -32.50 -28.54 -39.60
CA ASN A 4 -31.85 -29.19 -40.73
C ASN A 4 -31.26 -28.10 -41.65
N PRO A 5 -29.93 -27.97 -41.76
CA PRO A 5 -28.90 -28.88 -41.25
C PRO A 5 -28.73 -28.77 -39.73
N PRO A 6 -28.27 -29.88 -39.06
CA PRO A 6 -28.02 -29.88 -37.61
C PRO A 6 -26.77 -29.08 -37.18
N TYR A 7 -26.17 -28.40 -38.10
CA TYR A 7 -24.98 -27.56 -37.89
C TYR A 7 -25.24 -26.13 -38.35
N TRP A 8 -24.74 -25.16 -37.60
CA TRP A 8 -24.75 -23.74 -37.98
C TRP A 8 -23.39 -23.09 -37.71
N TYR A 9 -23.15 -21.95 -38.33
CA TYR A 9 -21.98 -21.14 -38.04
C TYR A 9 -22.18 -20.38 -36.76
N SER A 10 -21.19 -20.48 -35.85
CA SER A 10 -21.13 -19.73 -34.59
C SER A 10 -19.72 -19.17 -34.43
N GLY A 11 -19.59 -18.10 -33.66
CA GLY A 11 -18.31 -17.46 -33.37
C GLY A 11 -18.26 -16.98 -31.92
N GLY A 12 -17.07 -17.03 -31.35
CA GLY A 12 -16.81 -16.62 -29.98
C GLY A 12 -15.72 -17.43 -29.30
N THR A 13 -15.25 -16.97 -28.17
CA THR A 13 -14.26 -17.68 -27.36
C THR A 13 -14.80 -18.99 -26.80
N SER A 14 -16.12 -19.05 -26.54
CA SER A 14 -16.82 -20.24 -26.06
C SER A 14 -16.82 -21.39 -27.08
N GLU A 15 -16.79 -21.09 -28.37
CA GLU A 15 -16.68 -22.09 -29.44
C GLU A 15 -15.23 -22.44 -29.74
N ALA A 16 -14.28 -21.55 -29.48
CA ALA A 16 -12.86 -21.79 -29.67
C ALA A 16 -12.28 -22.72 -28.58
N ALA A 17 -12.70 -22.56 -27.32
CA ALA A 17 -12.16 -23.32 -26.19
C ALA A 17 -12.34 -24.84 -26.33
N PRO A 18 -13.53 -25.41 -26.70
CA PRO A 18 -13.67 -26.86 -26.87
C PRO A 18 -12.85 -27.42 -28.04
N GLN A 19 -12.57 -26.61 -29.08
CA GLN A 19 -11.69 -27.05 -30.18
C GLN A 19 -10.26 -27.25 -29.67
N VAL A 20 -9.73 -26.32 -28.86
CA VAL A 20 -8.41 -26.46 -28.24
C VAL A 20 -8.38 -27.65 -27.27
N SER A 21 -9.47 -27.87 -26.50
CA SER A 21 -9.58 -29.03 -25.61
C SER A 21 -9.57 -30.36 -26.37
N ALA A 22 -10.26 -30.45 -27.51
CA ALA A 22 -10.24 -31.62 -28.38
C ALA A 22 -8.84 -31.87 -28.96
N ILE A 23 -8.13 -30.83 -29.39
CA ILE A 23 -6.74 -30.91 -29.84
C ILE A 23 -5.83 -31.38 -28.73
N ALA A 24 -5.99 -30.91 -27.51
CA ALA A 24 -5.22 -31.36 -26.34
C ALA A 24 -5.39 -32.87 -26.09
N ALA A 25 -6.62 -33.39 -26.22
CA ALA A 25 -6.88 -34.83 -26.10
C ALA A 25 -6.17 -35.66 -27.21
N LEU A 26 -6.17 -35.17 -28.43
CA LEU A 26 -5.46 -35.81 -29.55
C LEU A 26 -3.94 -35.76 -29.38
N VAL A 27 -3.39 -34.61 -28.93
CA VAL A 27 -1.96 -34.49 -28.58
C VAL A 27 -1.59 -35.47 -27.45
N LYS A 28 -2.43 -35.60 -26.42
CA LYS A 28 -2.20 -36.57 -25.33
C LYS A 28 -2.22 -38.00 -25.85
N ALA A 29 -3.11 -38.33 -26.77
CA ALA A 29 -3.18 -39.66 -27.37
C ALA A 29 -1.93 -39.99 -28.21
N GLN A 30 -1.43 -39.01 -28.98
CA GLN A 30 -0.24 -39.13 -29.82
C GLN A 30 1.07 -39.18 -28.98
N PHE A 31 1.12 -38.38 -27.91
CA PHE A 31 2.29 -38.25 -27.04
C PHE A 31 1.92 -38.56 -25.58
N PRO A 32 1.69 -39.83 -25.22
CA PRO A 32 1.13 -40.21 -23.92
C PRO A 32 2.04 -39.90 -22.73
N THR A 33 3.33 -39.66 -22.95
CA THR A 33 4.31 -39.31 -21.91
C THR A 33 4.29 -37.84 -21.52
N LEU A 34 3.73 -36.93 -22.36
CA LEU A 34 3.67 -35.52 -22.06
C LEU A 34 2.70 -35.27 -20.89
N ASN A 35 3.11 -34.39 -19.96
CA ASN A 35 2.24 -33.88 -18.91
C ASN A 35 1.33 -32.73 -19.45
N ALA A 36 0.40 -32.26 -18.63
CA ALA A 36 -0.57 -31.26 -19.04
C ALA A 36 0.08 -29.93 -19.49
N LEU A 37 1.14 -29.47 -18.80
CA LEU A 37 1.87 -28.27 -19.15
C LEU A 37 2.56 -28.41 -20.52
N GLN A 38 3.19 -29.53 -20.77
CA GLN A 38 3.83 -29.85 -22.05
C GLN A 38 2.84 -29.95 -23.21
N ILE A 39 1.63 -30.50 -22.96
CA ILE A 39 0.55 -30.54 -23.98
C ILE A 39 0.12 -29.11 -24.34
N GLY A 40 -0.15 -28.28 -23.36
CA GLY A 40 -0.52 -26.88 -23.58
C GLY A 40 0.55 -26.11 -24.35
N GLU A 41 1.81 -26.25 -23.94
CA GLU A 41 2.93 -25.58 -24.61
C GLU A 41 3.17 -26.11 -26.03
N ARG A 42 2.96 -27.42 -26.28
CA ARG A 42 3.06 -27.98 -27.62
C ARG A 42 2.01 -27.38 -28.57
N ILE A 43 0.76 -27.26 -28.10
CA ILE A 43 -0.32 -26.62 -28.87
C ILE A 43 0.05 -25.17 -29.16
N ARG A 44 0.54 -24.42 -28.15
CA ARG A 44 0.95 -23.02 -28.31
C ARG A 44 2.12 -22.86 -29.28
N ALA A 45 3.18 -23.66 -29.16
CA ALA A 45 4.41 -23.53 -29.93
C ALA A 45 4.24 -23.91 -31.42
N THR A 46 3.18 -24.65 -31.75
CA THR A 46 2.91 -25.13 -33.12
C THR A 46 1.75 -24.41 -33.81
N CYS A 47 1.30 -23.27 -33.28
CA CYS A 47 0.30 -22.40 -33.90
C CYS A 47 0.78 -21.86 -35.26
N ASP A 48 -0.17 -21.62 -36.16
CA ASP A 48 0.10 -20.82 -37.37
C ASP A 48 0.27 -19.36 -37.01
N ASP A 49 1.24 -18.69 -37.65
CA ASP A 49 1.38 -17.25 -37.55
C ASP A 49 0.16 -16.52 -38.14
N ILE A 50 -0.38 -15.56 -37.41
CA ILE A 50 -1.49 -14.71 -37.82
C ILE A 50 -1.10 -13.23 -37.90
N TYR A 51 0.10 -12.87 -37.49
CA TYR A 51 0.55 -11.48 -37.47
C TYR A 51 0.97 -10.98 -38.86
N SER A 52 1.25 -11.88 -39.81
CA SER A 52 1.41 -11.60 -41.21
C SER A 52 0.12 -11.14 -41.93
N ILE A 53 -1.06 -11.33 -41.28
CA ILE A 53 -2.35 -10.85 -41.80
C ILE A 53 -2.44 -9.34 -41.54
N PRO A 54 -2.64 -8.49 -42.58
CA PRO A 54 -2.57 -7.03 -42.42
C PRO A 54 -3.48 -6.44 -41.34
N GLY A 55 -4.67 -7.00 -41.11
CA GLY A 55 -5.59 -6.57 -40.07
C GLY A 55 -5.12 -6.85 -38.64
N ASN A 56 -4.14 -7.73 -38.46
CA ASN A 56 -3.60 -8.12 -37.15
C ASN A 56 -2.31 -7.37 -36.79
N ALA A 57 -1.72 -6.62 -37.71
CA ALA A 57 -0.48 -5.90 -37.48
C ALA A 57 -0.50 -4.94 -36.28
N PRO A 58 -1.60 -4.21 -36.00
CA PRO A 58 -1.70 -3.37 -34.79
C PRO A 58 -1.72 -4.15 -33.47
N PHE A 59 -1.96 -5.48 -33.51
CA PHE A 59 -2.13 -6.34 -32.36
C PHE A 59 -0.96 -7.33 -32.18
N ILE A 60 0.23 -6.99 -32.71
CA ILE A 60 1.44 -7.83 -32.56
C ILE A 60 1.67 -8.14 -31.07
N ASN A 61 1.84 -9.44 -30.76
CA ASN A 61 2.02 -10.00 -29.42
C ASN A 61 0.78 -9.90 -28.49
N MET A 62 -0.36 -9.42 -28.96
CA MET A 62 -1.60 -9.32 -28.20
C MET A 62 -2.61 -10.45 -28.48
N LEU A 63 -2.39 -11.22 -29.56
CA LEU A 63 -3.27 -12.31 -29.99
C LEU A 63 -2.66 -13.71 -29.69
N GLY A 64 -1.83 -13.80 -28.66
CA GLY A 64 -1.13 -15.03 -28.30
C GLY A 64 -0.08 -15.45 -29.33
N LYS A 65 0.11 -16.77 -29.53
CA LYS A 65 1.12 -17.30 -30.47
C LYS A 65 0.57 -17.47 -31.90
N GLY A 66 -0.75 -17.42 -32.06
CA GLY A 66 -1.39 -17.56 -33.35
C GLY A 66 -2.61 -18.45 -33.36
N ARG A 67 -3.00 -18.91 -34.55
CA ARG A 67 -4.12 -19.84 -34.72
C ARG A 67 -3.68 -21.28 -34.45
N VAL A 68 -4.43 -21.98 -33.59
CA VAL A 68 -4.16 -23.39 -33.30
C VAL A 68 -4.16 -24.24 -34.58
N ASN A 69 -3.16 -25.14 -34.71
CA ASN A 69 -3.00 -26.05 -35.85
C ASN A 69 -2.79 -27.50 -35.35
N LEU A 70 -3.85 -28.32 -35.49
CA LEU A 70 -3.82 -29.71 -35.06
C LEU A 70 -2.73 -30.54 -35.77
N LEU A 71 -2.57 -30.34 -37.10
CA LEU A 71 -1.58 -31.10 -37.87
C LEU A 71 -0.17 -30.80 -37.35
N ASN A 72 0.15 -29.52 -37.18
CA ASN A 72 1.45 -29.13 -36.66
C ASN A 72 1.66 -29.67 -35.24
N ALA A 73 0.65 -29.57 -34.36
CA ALA A 73 0.73 -30.08 -33.00
C ALA A 73 1.01 -31.59 -32.91
N LEU A 74 0.58 -32.36 -33.89
CA LEU A 74 0.79 -33.79 -33.93
C LEU A 74 2.09 -34.23 -34.65
N THR A 75 2.61 -33.39 -35.60
CA THR A 75 3.66 -33.86 -36.50
C THR A 75 4.96 -33.04 -36.45
N GLN A 76 4.92 -31.76 -36.07
CA GLN A 76 6.12 -30.92 -36.08
C GLN A 76 6.95 -31.06 -34.81
N PRO A 77 8.30 -30.94 -34.88
CA PRO A 77 9.11 -30.67 -33.68
C PRO A 77 8.63 -29.40 -32.97
N ALA A 78 8.71 -29.41 -31.66
CA ALA A 78 8.25 -28.24 -30.89
C ALA A 78 9.23 -27.92 -29.76
N THR A 79 9.77 -26.74 -29.79
CA THR A 79 10.62 -26.16 -28.75
C THR A 79 9.83 -25.12 -27.98
N SER A 80 9.94 -25.10 -26.67
CA SER A 80 9.33 -24.04 -25.84
C SER A 80 10.13 -23.82 -24.56
N VAL A 81 10.65 -22.61 -24.44
CA VAL A 81 11.24 -22.11 -23.19
C VAL A 81 10.38 -20.95 -22.68
N ARG A 82 10.04 -21.00 -21.38
CA ARG A 82 9.19 -19.99 -20.71
C ARG A 82 9.86 -19.47 -19.45
N ALA A 83 9.59 -18.22 -19.13
CA ALA A 83 9.97 -17.63 -17.86
C ALA A 83 8.85 -17.83 -16.83
N PHE A 84 9.22 -18.29 -15.65
CA PHE A 84 8.37 -18.47 -14.47
C PHE A 84 8.99 -17.72 -13.30
N ASP A 85 8.20 -17.47 -12.25
CA ASP A 85 8.65 -16.86 -11.00
C ASP A 85 9.48 -15.57 -11.27
N ILE A 86 8.90 -14.69 -12.10
CA ILE A 86 9.51 -13.39 -12.42
C ILE A 86 9.46 -12.54 -11.15
N LYS A 87 10.62 -12.06 -10.71
CA LYS A 87 10.77 -11.22 -9.52
C LYS A 87 11.45 -9.91 -9.90
N ASN A 88 10.84 -8.83 -9.46
CA ASN A 88 11.35 -7.48 -9.63
C ASN A 88 11.71 -6.92 -8.25
N THR A 89 12.90 -6.36 -8.10
CA THR A 89 13.33 -5.68 -6.86
C THR A 89 14.37 -4.61 -7.18
N ASP A 90 14.36 -3.54 -6.43
CA ASP A 90 15.40 -2.49 -6.47
C ASP A 90 16.42 -2.64 -5.33
N ASN A 91 16.22 -3.64 -4.42
CA ASN A 91 16.94 -3.84 -3.17
C ASN A 91 16.75 -2.69 -2.16
N ASN A 92 15.67 -1.94 -2.27
CA ASN A 92 15.29 -0.85 -1.40
C ASN A 92 13.85 -1.05 -0.92
N ASP A 93 12.91 -0.28 -1.41
CA ASP A 93 11.51 -0.33 -0.98
C ASP A 93 10.55 -1.01 -1.99
N ASN A 94 11.08 -1.39 -3.15
CA ASN A 94 10.36 -1.96 -4.30
C ASN A 94 9.27 -1.04 -4.87
N ALA A 95 9.37 0.26 -4.67
CA ALA A 95 8.46 1.25 -5.26
C ALA A 95 8.83 1.64 -6.70
N PHE A 96 9.98 1.21 -7.21
CA PHE A 96 10.50 1.44 -8.55
C PHE A 96 10.42 2.90 -8.99
N SER A 97 11.12 3.74 -8.25
CA SER A 97 11.14 5.20 -8.43
C SER A 97 12.15 5.67 -9.48
N PRO A 98 12.08 6.92 -9.93
CA PRO A 98 13.12 7.50 -10.80
C PRO A 98 14.53 7.36 -10.23
N ASN A 99 15.50 7.04 -11.08
CA ASN A 99 16.88 6.68 -10.78
C ASN A 99 17.11 5.30 -10.15
N ASP A 100 16.07 4.51 -9.88
CA ASP A 100 16.25 3.16 -9.38
C ASP A 100 16.82 2.23 -10.46
N THR A 101 17.54 1.21 -9.99
CA THR A 101 17.96 0.09 -10.81
C THR A 101 17.16 -1.15 -10.43
N VAL A 102 16.16 -1.46 -11.24
CA VAL A 102 15.31 -2.63 -11.03
C VAL A 102 16.03 -3.89 -11.47
N ARG A 103 16.14 -4.85 -10.57
CA ARG A 103 16.70 -6.19 -10.79
C ARG A 103 15.56 -7.12 -11.18
N ILE A 104 15.56 -7.60 -12.43
CA ILE A 104 14.54 -8.49 -12.97
C ILE A 104 15.14 -9.90 -13.07
N SER A 105 14.60 -10.84 -12.30
CA SER A 105 15.05 -12.22 -12.31
C SER A 105 13.89 -13.17 -12.61
N ALA A 106 14.20 -14.33 -13.20
CA ALA A 106 13.22 -15.35 -13.54
C ALA A 106 13.85 -16.75 -13.48
N VAL A 107 13.01 -17.75 -13.45
CA VAL A 107 13.37 -19.15 -13.74
C VAL A 107 12.95 -19.45 -15.18
N PHE A 108 13.90 -19.83 -16.01
CA PHE A 108 13.68 -20.24 -17.38
C PHE A 108 13.54 -21.75 -17.44
N PHE A 109 12.46 -22.22 -18.02
CA PHE A 109 12.14 -23.65 -18.06
C PHE A 109 11.95 -24.12 -19.51
N ASN A 110 12.77 -25.11 -19.94
CA ASN A 110 12.58 -25.73 -21.23
C ASN A 110 11.55 -26.85 -21.13
N LEU A 111 10.37 -26.65 -21.69
CA LEU A 111 9.22 -27.54 -21.53
C LEU A 111 9.16 -28.65 -22.57
N LEU A 112 9.75 -28.45 -23.74
CA LEU A 112 9.64 -29.35 -24.89
C LEU A 112 11.03 -29.80 -25.38
N ASP A 113 11.26 -29.83 -26.69
CA ASP A 113 12.49 -30.38 -27.28
C ASP A 113 13.75 -29.68 -26.74
N PRO A 114 14.88 -30.40 -26.58
CA PRO A 114 16.12 -29.79 -26.07
C PRO A 114 16.59 -28.59 -26.92
N VAL A 115 17.19 -27.59 -26.25
CA VAL A 115 17.79 -26.43 -26.89
C VAL A 115 19.29 -26.36 -26.62
N SER A 116 20.03 -25.74 -27.55
CA SER A 116 21.46 -25.47 -27.39
C SER A 116 21.72 -23.98 -27.59
N ASN A 117 22.65 -23.44 -26.78
CA ASN A 117 23.02 -22.02 -26.83
C ASN A 117 21.83 -21.05 -26.64
N LEU A 118 20.95 -21.38 -25.69
CA LEU A 118 19.83 -20.53 -25.37
C LEU A 118 20.32 -19.20 -24.79
N SER A 119 19.92 -18.12 -25.41
CA SER A 119 20.08 -16.74 -24.94
C SER A 119 18.71 -16.14 -24.65
N VAL A 120 18.60 -15.43 -23.55
CA VAL A 120 17.40 -14.66 -23.18
C VAL A 120 17.79 -13.18 -23.14
N THR A 121 17.08 -12.34 -23.89
CA THR A 121 17.24 -10.89 -23.83
C THR A 121 15.95 -10.24 -23.38
N ILE A 122 16.06 -9.06 -22.77
CA ILE A 122 14.92 -8.26 -22.33
C ILE A 122 14.95 -6.87 -22.93
N GLN A 123 13.79 -6.34 -23.26
CA GLN A 123 13.58 -4.97 -23.73
C GLN A 123 12.34 -4.38 -23.06
N ALA A 124 12.30 -3.06 -22.94
CA ALA A 124 11.13 -2.30 -22.52
C ALA A 124 10.51 -1.57 -23.71
N ASN A 125 9.20 -1.38 -23.72
CA ASN A 125 8.49 -0.59 -24.74
C ASN A 125 8.55 0.92 -24.49
N ASN A 126 9.21 1.35 -23.39
CA ASN A 126 9.33 2.75 -22.98
C ASN A 126 10.79 3.21 -23.11
N PRO A 127 11.10 4.33 -23.82
CA PRO A 127 12.44 4.85 -23.99
C PRO A 127 13.08 5.36 -22.68
N ASP A 128 12.28 5.69 -21.66
CA ASP A 128 12.75 6.12 -20.34
C ASP A 128 13.23 4.94 -19.46
N ILE A 129 13.27 3.72 -20.03
CA ILE A 129 13.88 2.54 -19.40
C ILE A 129 15.11 2.15 -20.19
N SER A 130 16.27 2.24 -19.57
CA SER A 130 17.55 1.77 -20.11
C SER A 130 18.03 0.52 -19.36
N PHE A 131 19.00 -0.20 -19.91
CA PHE A 131 19.51 -1.43 -19.31
C PHE A 131 21.01 -1.37 -19.09
N LEU A 132 21.47 -1.70 -17.88
CA LEU A 132 22.89 -2.00 -17.59
C LEU A 132 23.22 -3.46 -17.92
N ASN A 133 22.25 -4.35 -17.77
CA ASN A 133 22.34 -5.76 -18.19
C ASN A 133 20.98 -6.20 -18.75
N ASN A 134 20.94 -6.56 -20.03
CA ASN A 134 19.71 -6.97 -20.72
C ASN A 134 19.78 -8.38 -21.30
N SER A 135 20.80 -9.17 -20.95
CA SER A 135 20.98 -10.51 -21.54
C SER A 135 21.41 -11.55 -20.50
N PHE A 136 21.01 -12.77 -20.75
CA PHE A 136 21.39 -13.97 -19.96
C PHE A 136 21.61 -15.13 -20.91
N LEU A 137 22.76 -15.82 -20.77
CA LEU A 137 23.10 -17.02 -21.53
C LEU A 137 22.83 -18.26 -20.66
N ALA A 138 21.74 -18.98 -20.95
CA ALA A 138 21.39 -20.23 -20.27
C ALA A 138 22.15 -21.45 -20.87
N GLY A 139 22.65 -21.34 -22.09
CA GLY A 139 23.37 -22.42 -22.73
C GLY A 139 22.46 -23.55 -23.22
N SER A 140 22.87 -24.81 -22.98
CA SER A 140 22.07 -25.99 -23.40
C SER A 140 21.15 -26.42 -22.29
N MET A 141 19.88 -26.66 -22.65
CA MET A 141 18.85 -27.13 -21.72
C MET A 141 18.12 -28.37 -22.28
N ALA A 142 18.12 -29.44 -21.52
CA ALA A 142 17.31 -30.62 -21.84
C ALA A 142 15.81 -30.35 -21.64
N THR A 143 14.96 -31.26 -22.16
CA THR A 143 13.52 -31.25 -21.88
C THR A 143 13.26 -31.29 -20.36
N MET A 144 12.38 -30.43 -19.87
CA MET A 144 12.02 -30.30 -18.45
C MET A 144 13.18 -29.83 -17.55
N GLN A 145 14.23 -29.22 -18.11
CA GLN A 145 15.31 -28.58 -17.36
C GLN A 145 15.02 -27.10 -17.15
N SER A 146 15.43 -26.59 -16.00
CA SER A 146 15.37 -25.16 -15.67
C SER A 146 16.75 -24.57 -15.41
N ASP A 147 16.87 -23.26 -15.63
CA ASP A 147 17.99 -22.41 -15.23
C ASP A 147 17.44 -21.05 -14.78
N SER A 148 18.25 -20.21 -14.15
CA SER A 148 17.78 -18.90 -13.68
C SER A 148 18.85 -17.84 -13.77
N ASN A 149 18.44 -16.58 -14.04
CA ASN A 149 19.35 -15.43 -13.99
C ASN A 149 19.44 -14.77 -12.59
N ARG A 150 19.02 -15.45 -11.52
CA ARG A 150 19.00 -14.86 -10.15
C ARG A 150 20.37 -14.37 -9.67
N SER A 151 21.45 -15.06 -10.05
CA SER A 151 22.84 -14.64 -9.76
C SER A 151 23.34 -13.51 -10.67
N ASN A 152 22.73 -13.33 -11.84
CA ASN A 152 23.07 -12.29 -12.82
C ASN A 152 21.76 -11.75 -13.45
N PRO A 153 20.94 -11.00 -12.68
CA PRO A 153 19.64 -10.52 -13.14
C PRO A 153 19.78 -9.49 -14.25
N PHE A 154 18.73 -9.29 -15.02
CA PHE A 154 18.62 -8.11 -15.86
C PHE A 154 18.56 -6.87 -14.96
N LEU A 155 19.17 -5.78 -15.39
CA LEU A 155 19.24 -4.53 -14.66
C LEU A 155 18.64 -3.41 -15.51
N ALA A 156 17.43 -3.00 -15.18
CA ALA A 156 16.72 -1.91 -15.81
C ALA A 156 16.85 -0.62 -14.98
N VAL A 157 17.22 0.48 -15.59
CA VAL A 157 17.36 1.80 -14.95
C VAL A 157 16.19 2.67 -15.38
N ILE A 158 15.54 3.28 -14.40
CA ILE A 158 14.41 4.18 -14.59
C ILE A 158 14.91 5.62 -14.74
N ASP A 159 14.58 6.26 -15.87
CA ASP A 159 14.97 7.65 -16.12
C ASP A 159 14.28 8.62 -15.14
N PRO A 160 14.99 9.68 -14.67
CA PRO A 160 14.41 10.68 -13.79
C PRO A 160 13.18 11.41 -14.35
N SER A 161 13.02 11.48 -15.65
CA SER A 161 11.93 12.19 -16.33
C SER A 161 10.67 11.35 -16.55
N ILE A 162 10.69 10.05 -16.23
CA ILE A 162 9.55 9.16 -16.46
C ILE A 162 8.29 9.66 -15.75
N PRO A 163 7.15 9.76 -16.42
CA PRO A 163 5.91 10.22 -15.79
C PRO A 163 5.45 9.29 -14.65
N LYS A 164 4.65 9.85 -13.71
CA LYS A 164 4.03 9.06 -12.65
C LYS A 164 3.11 7.97 -13.20
N ASN A 165 3.11 6.81 -12.51
CA ASN A 165 2.25 5.66 -12.80
C ASN A 165 2.40 5.12 -14.24
N THR A 166 3.61 5.21 -14.80
CA THR A 166 3.89 4.74 -16.15
C THR A 166 3.87 3.22 -16.21
N LYS A 167 2.98 2.65 -17.01
CA LYS A 167 2.97 1.21 -17.33
C LYS A 167 4.01 0.91 -18.38
N VAL A 168 4.90 -0.01 -18.08
CA VAL A 168 5.98 -0.46 -18.95
C VAL A 168 5.79 -1.93 -19.27
N VAL A 169 5.75 -2.28 -20.56
CA VAL A 169 5.74 -3.66 -21.03
C VAL A 169 7.17 -4.10 -21.27
N PHE A 170 7.60 -5.11 -20.55
CA PHE A 170 8.87 -5.79 -20.74
C PHE A 170 8.68 -7.00 -21.63
N THR A 171 9.52 -7.14 -22.65
CA THR A 171 9.51 -8.26 -23.59
C THR A 171 10.79 -9.07 -23.41
N MET A 172 10.67 -10.30 -22.95
CA MET A 172 11.74 -11.30 -22.96
C MET A 172 11.74 -12.04 -24.28
N THR A 173 12.88 -12.10 -24.98
CA THR A 173 13.09 -12.85 -26.21
C THR A 173 14.01 -14.02 -25.94
N PHE A 174 13.54 -15.23 -26.25
CA PHE A 174 14.29 -16.50 -26.14
C PHE A 174 14.81 -16.87 -27.52
N THR A 175 16.12 -17.08 -27.66
CA THR A 175 16.76 -17.39 -28.94
C THR A 175 17.70 -18.58 -28.80
N ALA A 176 17.52 -19.59 -29.66
CA ALA A 176 18.41 -20.77 -29.75
C ALA A 176 18.45 -21.29 -31.20
N GLY A 177 19.48 -20.95 -31.97
CA GLY A 177 19.54 -21.25 -33.40
C GLY A 177 18.39 -20.60 -34.18
N THR A 178 17.51 -21.42 -34.78
CA THR A 178 16.30 -20.93 -35.49
C THR A 178 15.09 -20.74 -34.58
N TYR A 179 15.17 -21.21 -33.32
CA TYR A 179 14.10 -21.00 -32.34
C TYR A 179 14.09 -19.56 -31.86
N VAL A 180 12.94 -18.93 -31.97
CA VAL A 180 12.66 -17.61 -31.40
C VAL A 180 11.28 -17.64 -30.77
N ASP A 181 11.20 -17.24 -29.52
CA ASP A 181 9.93 -17.05 -28.81
C ASP A 181 9.98 -15.80 -27.93
N ILE A 182 8.83 -15.29 -27.54
CA ILE A 182 8.72 -14.12 -26.68
C ILE A 182 7.77 -14.35 -25.52
N GLN A 183 8.02 -13.65 -24.43
CA GLN A 183 7.10 -13.53 -23.30
C GLN A 183 7.11 -12.10 -22.79
N GLN A 184 5.92 -11.56 -22.51
CA GLN A 184 5.75 -10.21 -21.99
C GLN A 184 5.21 -10.23 -20.58
N PHE A 185 5.57 -9.21 -19.82
CA PHE A 185 4.96 -8.87 -18.54
C PHE A 185 4.92 -7.35 -18.39
N GLU A 186 4.02 -6.86 -17.58
CA GLU A 186 3.87 -5.44 -17.29
C GLU A 186 4.38 -5.09 -15.90
N MET A 187 4.91 -3.89 -15.74
CA MET A 187 5.28 -3.30 -14.47
C MET A 187 4.93 -1.82 -14.49
N THR A 188 4.31 -1.32 -13.42
CA THR A 188 4.09 0.11 -13.23
C THR A 188 5.27 0.68 -12.47
N VAL A 189 5.86 1.75 -12.98
CA VAL A 189 7.01 2.44 -12.38
C VAL A 189 6.67 3.89 -12.03
N ASN A 190 7.48 4.51 -11.17
CA ASN A 190 7.28 5.85 -10.64
C ASN A 190 5.87 6.03 -10.05
N VAL A 191 5.46 5.06 -9.23
CA VAL A 191 4.13 5.06 -8.60
C VAL A 191 4.02 6.19 -7.56
N ASP A 192 2.81 6.74 -7.40
CA ASP A 192 2.46 7.66 -6.32
C ASP A 192 1.54 6.99 -5.28
N TYR A 193 1.60 5.67 -5.20
CA TYR A 193 0.97 4.82 -4.19
C TYR A 193 1.85 3.60 -3.88
N ILE A 194 1.72 3.04 -2.69
CA ILE A 194 2.42 1.81 -2.29
C ILE A 194 1.41 0.80 -1.76
N ASN A 195 1.53 -0.44 -2.24
CA ASN A 195 0.76 -1.58 -1.74
C ASN A 195 1.45 -2.14 -0.48
N VAL A 196 0.82 -2.00 0.66
CA VAL A 196 1.24 -2.61 1.91
C VAL A 196 0.76 -4.05 1.94
N LEU A 197 1.70 -5.00 2.01
CA LEU A 197 1.45 -6.46 1.99
C LEU A 197 2.33 -7.17 3.03
N VAL A 198 2.55 -6.56 4.18
CA VAL A 198 3.48 -7.04 5.21
C VAL A 198 2.82 -8.02 6.17
N ASN A 199 1.52 -7.89 6.37
CA ASN A 199 0.75 -8.71 7.30
C ASN A 199 -0.55 -9.22 6.65
N ASP A 200 -1.54 -9.68 7.42
CA ASP A 200 -2.80 -10.21 6.88
C ASP A 200 -3.64 -9.14 6.17
N ILE A 201 -3.34 -7.86 6.39
CA ILE A 201 -4.04 -6.75 5.77
C ILE A 201 -3.24 -6.23 4.59
N GLY A 202 -3.83 -6.32 3.40
CA GLY A 202 -3.34 -5.61 2.22
C GLY A 202 -4.09 -4.29 2.05
N VAL A 203 -3.36 -3.19 1.88
CA VAL A 203 -3.98 -1.88 1.60
C VAL A 203 -3.04 -1.00 0.79
N SER A 204 -3.56 -0.24 -0.16
CA SER A 204 -2.76 0.77 -0.85
C SER A 204 -2.84 2.12 -0.13
N ILE A 205 -1.67 2.70 0.12
CA ILE A 205 -1.49 4.04 0.66
C ILE A 205 -1.06 4.96 -0.47
N THR A 206 -1.74 6.09 -0.61
CA THR A 206 -1.51 7.00 -1.73
C THR A 206 -0.91 8.34 -1.27
N SER A 207 -0.32 9.07 -2.20
CA SER A 207 0.28 10.39 -1.95
C SER A 207 -0.74 11.54 -1.84
N LYS A 208 -2.03 11.24 -1.90
CA LYS A 208 -3.11 12.25 -2.00
C LYS A 208 -4.33 11.94 -1.15
N GLY A 209 -4.10 11.32 0.01
CA GLY A 209 -5.12 11.10 1.04
C GLY A 209 -6.16 10.02 0.73
N ARG A 210 -6.13 9.41 -0.47
CA ARG A 210 -6.94 8.22 -0.77
C ARG A 210 -6.37 6.99 -0.08
N ILE A 211 -7.23 6.05 0.22
CA ILE A 211 -6.90 4.74 0.80
C ILE A 211 -7.46 3.66 -0.12
N GLY A 212 -6.69 2.64 -0.38
CA GLY A 212 -7.08 1.50 -1.21
C GLY A 212 -6.80 1.67 -2.70
N PHE A 213 -7.16 2.79 -3.29
CA PHE A 213 -6.93 3.07 -4.70
C PHE A 213 -6.41 4.48 -4.93
N ASN A 214 -5.51 4.61 -5.89
CA ASN A 214 -4.91 5.89 -6.27
C ASN A 214 -5.74 6.67 -7.29
N ASP A 215 -6.54 5.98 -8.08
CA ASP A 215 -7.41 6.55 -9.12
C ASP A 215 -8.90 6.30 -8.84
N SER A 216 -9.76 7.09 -9.45
CA SER A 216 -11.21 6.96 -9.33
C SER A 216 -11.80 5.74 -10.05
N GLY A 217 -11.03 5.13 -10.94
CA GLY A 217 -11.42 3.93 -11.68
C GLY A 217 -11.03 2.62 -10.98
N ASN A 218 -10.43 2.68 -9.79
CA ASN A 218 -9.96 1.54 -9.00
C ASN A 218 -9.00 0.61 -9.76
N SER A 219 -8.20 1.19 -10.67
CA SER A 219 -7.24 0.45 -11.50
C SER A 219 -5.80 0.50 -10.97
N GLN A 220 -5.52 1.40 -10.05
CA GLN A 220 -4.21 1.62 -9.42
C GLN A 220 -4.31 1.39 -7.92
N GLY A 221 -3.72 0.31 -7.45
CA GLY A 221 -3.81 -0.13 -6.05
C GLY A 221 -4.51 -1.48 -5.93
N ILE A 222 -4.64 -1.96 -4.68
CA ILE A 222 -5.23 -3.26 -4.34
C ILE A 222 -6.52 -3.15 -3.52
N GLY A 223 -6.97 -1.92 -3.22
CA GLY A 223 -8.08 -1.70 -2.31
C GLY A 223 -7.68 -1.97 -0.86
N PHE A 224 -8.55 -2.65 -0.14
CA PHE A 224 -8.31 -3.24 1.17
C PHE A 224 -8.59 -4.73 1.09
N THR A 225 -7.62 -5.56 1.40
CA THR A 225 -7.73 -7.02 1.32
C THR A 225 -7.41 -7.66 2.66
N GLN A 226 -7.88 -8.88 2.87
CA GLN A 226 -7.59 -9.69 4.04
C GLN A 226 -7.09 -11.07 3.61
N ASN A 227 -5.96 -11.53 4.19
CA ASN A 227 -5.34 -12.83 3.90
C ASN A 227 -5.14 -13.08 2.38
N GLU A 228 -4.67 -12.06 1.64
CA GLU A 228 -4.52 -12.10 0.17
C GLU A 228 -5.83 -12.40 -0.59
N GLY A 229 -6.97 -12.18 0.07
CA GLY A 229 -8.31 -12.37 -0.49
C GLY A 229 -8.74 -11.23 -1.43
N PRO A 230 -10.01 -11.22 -1.85
CA PRO A 230 -10.56 -10.18 -2.71
C PRO A 230 -10.53 -8.80 -2.02
N ASN A 231 -10.63 -7.75 -2.82
CA ASN A 231 -10.80 -6.39 -2.32
C ASN A 231 -12.16 -6.22 -1.62
N LEU A 232 -12.16 -5.54 -0.48
CA LEU A 232 -13.32 -5.28 0.38
C LEU A 232 -13.68 -3.78 0.46
N LEU A 233 -12.96 -2.90 -0.26
CA LEU A 233 -13.13 -1.44 -0.19
C LEU A 233 -13.37 -0.86 -1.58
N TYR A 234 -14.54 -0.28 -1.81
CA TYR A 234 -14.81 0.44 -3.05
C TYR A 234 -14.10 1.80 -3.07
N SER A 235 -14.17 2.58 -1.99
CA SER A 235 -13.57 3.91 -1.91
C SER A 235 -13.21 4.27 -0.47
N GLY A 236 -12.03 4.85 -0.26
CA GLY A 236 -11.59 5.32 1.04
C GLY A 236 -10.73 6.58 0.96
N SER A 237 -10.85 7.46 1.95
CA SER A 237 -10.03 8.68 2.03
C SER A 237 -10.01 9.29 3.42
N LEU A 238 -8.92 10.02 3.71
CA LEU A 238 -8.93 11.06 4.72
C LEU A 238 -9.95 12.13 4.33
N MET A 239 -10.71 12.63 5.32
CA MET A 239 -11.62 13.75 5.18
C MET A 239 -11.34 14.76 6.28
N ILE A 240 -11.18 16.04 5.93
CA ILE A 240 -10.94 17.14 6.86
C ILE A 240 -11.98 18.22 6.60
N GLY A 241 -12.61 18.73 7.66
CA GLY A 241 -13.61 19.80 7.54
C GLY A 241 -13.53 20.80 8.69
N VAL A 242 -13.86 22.04 8.41
CA VAL A 242 -13.93 23.14 9.41
C VAL A 242 -15.30 23.81 9.42
N ASN A 243 -16.10 23.64 8.38
CA ASN A 243 -17.49 24.07 8.27
C ASN A 243 -18.17 23.44 7.04
N ASP A 244 -19.47 23.67 6.84
CA ASP A 244 -20.29 23.12 5.76
C ASP A 244 -19.82 23.44 4.33
N SER A 245 -18.91 24.40 4.16
CA SER A 245 -18.41 24.83 2.85
C SER A 245 -16.93 24.47 2.64
N MET A 246 -16.20 24.24 3.71
CA MET A 246 -14.77 23.98 3.69
C MET A 246 -14.49 22.56 4.18
N VAL A 247 -14.58 21.61 3.26
CA VAL A 247 -14.27 20.19 3.45
C VAL A 247 -13.32 19.76 2.33
N SER A 248 -12.26 19.05 2.70
CA SER A 248 -11.27 18.49 1.79
C SER A 248 -11.21 16.97 1.92
N ASP A 249 -11.36 16.27 0.81
CA ASP A 249 -11.42 14.81 0.71
C ASP A 249 -11.07 14.33 -0.72
N ALA A 250 -11.06 13.01 -0.91
CA ALA A 250 -10.81 12.39 -2.21
C ALA A 250 -11.78 11.23 -2.49
N VAL A 251 -13.07 11.44 -2.19
CA VAL A 251 -14.17 10.48 -2.42
C VAL A 251 -15.31 11.13 -3.22
N ALA A 252 -16.47 10.49 -3.26
CA ALA A 252 -17.65 11.02 -3.96
C ALA A 252 -17.88 12.52 -3.65
N GLY A 253 -18.26 13.28 -4.66
CA GLY A 253 -18.50 14.72 -4.59
C GLY A 253 -19.88 15.10 -5.15
N THR A 254 -20.05 16.36 -5.55
CA THR A 254 -21.22 16.89 -6.27
C THR A 254 -20.83 17.48 -7.61
N PRO A 255 -21.64 17.29 -8.68
CA PRO A 255 -22.90 16.52 -8.74
C PRO A 255 -22.69 15.00 -8.63
N ALA A 256 -23.78 14.24 -8.68
CA ALA A 256 -23.76 12.78 -8.75
C ALA A 256 -22.72 12.24 -9.73
N GLY A 257 -21.92 11.23 -9.28
CA GLY A 257 -20.83 10.64 -10.04
C GLY A 257 -19.53 11.47 -10.08
N ALA A 258 -19.51 12.68 -9.50
CA ALA A 258 -18.27 13.41 -9.30
C ALA A 258 -17.41 12.76 -8.23
N ILE A 259 -16.09 12.75 -8.43
CA ILE A 259 -15.11 12.32 -7.43
C ILE A 259 -14.22 13.53 -7.10
N ASN A 260 -14.10 13.82 -5.81
CA ASN A 260 -13.21 14.86 -5.34
C ASN A 260 -11.75 14.38 -5.42
N GLU A 261 -10.85 15.30 -5.76
CA GLU A 261 -9.39 15.12 -5.71
C GLU A 261 -8.77 16.38 -5.09
N HIS A 262 -9.21 16.70 -3.87
CA HIS A 262 -8.85 17.95 -3.20
C HIS A 262 -7.40 18.01 -2.75
N PHE A 263 -6.75 16.85 -2.57
CA PHE A 263 -5.38 16.78 -2.08
C PHE A 263 -4.36 16.75 -3.22
N ALA A 264 -3.31 17.58 -3.06
CA ALA A 264 -2.16 17.65 -3.95
C ALA A 264 -0.90 17.14 -3.22
N PRO A 265 -0.12 16.22 -3.79
CA PRO A 265 1.14 15.75 -3.21
C PRO A 265 2.14 16.90 -3.01
N ILE A 266 2.80 16.95 -1.84
CA ILE A 266 4.00 17.74 -1.56
C ILE A 266 5.21 16.82 -1.61
N ASP A 267 5.08 15.62 -1.03
CA ASP A 267 6.08 14.57 -1.01
C ASP A 267 5.36 13.24 -1.27
N TYR A 268 5.83 12.51 -2.28
CA TYR A 268 5.17 11.26 -2.68
C TYR A 268 5.41 10.18 -1.64
N VAL A 269 4.45 9.24 -1.55
CA VAL A 269 4.56 8.11 -0.63
C VAL A 269 5.80 7.28 -0.93
N HIS A 270 6.56 7.01 0.11
CA HIS A 270 7.76 6.17 0.06
C HIS A 270 7.97 5.45 1.38
N ALA A 271 8.71 4.34 1.34
CA ALA A 271 9.11 3.63 2.53
C ALA A 271 10.29 4.33 3.22
N ILE A 272 10.30 4.31 4.55
CA ILE A 272 11.44 4.71 5.37
C ILE A 272 12.36 3.49 5.53
N VAL A 273 13.57 3.56 4.95
CA VAL A 273 14.53 2.46 4.94
C VAL A 273 15.85 2.88 5.59
N PRO A 274 16.27 2.21 6.68
CA PRO A 274 15.52 1.20 7.44
C PRO A 274 14.33 1.79 8.20
N SER A 275 13.28 1.00 8.40
CA SER A 275 12.11 1.38 9.21
C SER A 275 12.52 1.74 10.65
N VAL A 276 11.81 2.71 11.25
CA VAL A 276 12.16 3.29 12.56
C VAL A 276 11.14 2.92 13.64
N VAL A 277 9.87 2.84 13.29
CA VAL A 277 8.75 2.66 14.23
C VAL A 277 8.19 1.24 14.18
N SER A 278 8.06 0.68 12.98
CA SER A 278 7.47 -0.63 12.74
C SER A 278 8.37 -1.50 11.86
N GLU A 279 7.88 -2.62 11.39
CA GLU A 279 8.59 -3.46 10.42
C GLU A 279 8.58 -2.83 9.03
N PHE A 280 7.54 -2.04 8.73
CA PHE A 280 7.41 -1.34 7.46
C PHE A 280 6.74 0.02 7.67
N ASP A 281 7.54 1.09 7.59
CA ASP A 281 7.11 2.46 7.77
C ASP A 281 6.98 3.15 6.42
N LEU A 282 5.82 3.78 6.16
CA LEU A 282 5.64 4.68 5.03
C LEU A 282 5.43 6.12 5.51
N THR A 283 5.81 7.07 4.68
CA THR A 283 5.51 8.48 4.87
C THR A 283 5.12 9.13 3.56
N THR A 284 4.26 10.14 3.62
CA THR A 284 3.90 11.03 2.51
C THR A 284 3.44 12.38 3.06
N LYS A 285 3.50 13.42 2.22
CA LYS A 285 2.96 14.74 2.55
C LYS A 285 2.11 15.28 1.41
N PHE A 286 0.98 15.87 1.75
CA PHE A 286 0.09 16.50 0.80
C PHE A 286 -0.60 17.73 1.42
N ASN A 287 -1.19 18.58 0.61
CA ASN A 287 -2.02 19.69 1.02
C ASN A 287 -3.36 19.64 0.30
N ASP A 288 -4.27 20.55 0.65
CA ASP A 288 -5.60 20.63 0.04
C ASP A 288 -5.73 21.70 -1.05
N ASN A 289 -4.64 22.06 -1.73
CA ASN A 289 -4.60 23.13 -2.73
C ASN A 289 -5.39 22.84 -4.02
N ASN A 290 -5.75 21.57 -4.28
CA ASN A 290 -6.62 21.21 -5.40
C ASN A 290 -8.11 21.48 -5.10
N ASN A 291 -8.48 21.75 -3.84
CA ASN A 291 -9.83 22.16 -3.49
C ASN A 291 -10.09 23.59 -3.96
N SER A 292 -11.22 23.83 -4.59
CA SER A 292 -11.62 25.19 -5.03
C SER A 292 -11.81 26.17 -3.88
N LEU A 293 -12.08 25.67 -2.66
CA LEU A 293 -12.12 26.41 -1.42
C LEU A 293 -11.32 25.64 -0.35
N PRO A 294 -9.97 25.75 -0.38
CA PRO A 294 -9.12 25.00 0.51
C PRO A 294 -9.23 25.49 1.96
N ILE A 295 -9.08 24.58 2.91
CA ILE A 295 -8.91 24.89 4.33
C ILE A 295 -7.53 25.55 4.54
N GLY A 296 -6.55 25.18 3.71
CA GLY A 296 -5.16 25.60 3.81
C GLY A 296 -4.37 24.74 4.80
N VAL A 297 -4.54 23.44 4.71
CA VAL A 297 -3.82 22.47 5.56
C VAL A 297 -2.70 21.77 4.81
N ASN A 298 -1.59 21.51 5.53
CA ASN A 298 -0.60 20.53 5.14
C ASN A 298 -0.79 19.27 6.01
N VAL A 299 -0.76 18.10 5.38
CA VAL A 299 -0.92 16.82 6.04
C VAL A 299 0.34 16.00 5.87
N SER A 300 0.95 15.55 6.96
CA SER A 300 1.91 14.45 6.94
C SER A 300 1.16 13.16 7.31
N HIS A 301 1.24 12.15 6.46
CA HIS A 301 0.63 10.84 6.67
C HIS A 301 1.74 9.82 6.86
N ASN A 302 1.75 9.17 8.01
CA ASN A 302 2.64 8.06 8.32
C ASN A 302 1.84 6.77 8.43
N THR A 303 2.40 5.68 7.93
CA THR A 303 1.77 4.35 8.03
C THR A 303 2.73 3.41 8.74
N TYR A 304 2.21 2.62 9.68
CA TYR A 304 3.00 1.68 10.47
C TYR A 304 2.39 0.29 10.41
N VAL A 305 3.23 -0.73 10.18
CA VAL A 305 2.78 -2.11 9.96
C VAL A 305 3.69 -3.11 10.66
N TRP A 306 3.09 -4.10 11.33
CA TRP A 306 3.77 -5.20 12.01
C TRP A 306 3.17 -6.55 11.59
N SER A 307 4.00 -7.61 11.57
CA SER A 307 3.60 -8.97 11.16
C SER A 307 3.47 -9.95 12.33
N THR A 308 3.71 -9.53 13.57
CA THR A 308 3.60 -10.43 14.72
C THR A 308 2.17 -10.94 14.91
N PRO A 309 1.96 -12.12 15.53
CA PRO A 309 0.61 -12.71 15.64
C PRO A 309 -0.44 -11.82 16.30
N ALA A 310 -0.05 -10.92 17.22
CA ALA A 310 -0.96 -9.99 17.87
C ALA A 310 -1.26 -8.75 17.01
N GLU A 311 -0.41 -8.43 16.03
CA GLU A 311 -0.40 -7.16 15.32
C GLU A 311 -0.70 -7.31 13.81
N ARG A 312 -0.79 -8.55 13.31
CA ARG A 312 -0.90 -8.84 11.88
C ARG A 312 -2.27 -8.49 11.25
N LYS A 313 -3.27 -8.11 12.05
CA LYS A 313 -4.64 -7.84 11.58
C LYS A 313 -5.00 -6.35 11.52
N PHE A 314 -3.99 -5.46 11.55
CA PHE A 314 -4.21 -4.03 11.39
C PHE A 314 -3.05 -3.31 10.73
N VAL A 315 -3.36 -2.16 10.15
CA VAL A 315 -2.43 -1.14 9.64
C VAL A 315 -2.77 0.17 10.32
N VAL A 316 -1.76 0.86 10.85
CA VAL A 316 -1.94 2.18 11.49
C VAL A 316 -1.72 3.28 10.45
N ALA A 317 -2.68 4.20 10.35
CA ALA A 317 -2.59 5.45 9.59
C ALA A 317 -2.59 6.63 10.57
N GLU A 318 -1.46 7.34 10.66
CA GLU A 318 -1.28 8.53 11.50
C GLU A 318 -1.21 9.78 10.63
N TYR A 319 -2.02 10.78 10.94
CA TYR A 319 -2.06 12.05 10.25
C TYR A 319 -1.66 13.18 11.18
N ILE A 320 -0.72 14.02 10.75
CA ILE A 320 -0.36 15.28 11.39
C ILE A 320 -0.86 16.40 10.46
N ILE A 321 -1.91 17.09 10.89
CA ILE A 321 -2.61 18.12 10.11
C ILE A 321 -2.15 19.48 10.62
N THR A 322 -1.39 20.21 9.81
CA THR A 322 -0.85 21.53 10.12
C THR A 322 -1.70 22.60 9.44
N ASN A 323 -2.18 23.55 10.19
CA ASN A 323 -2.86 24.72 9.66
C ASN A 323 -1.86 25.69 9.02
N ASN A 324 -1.77 25.70 7.72
CA ASN A 324 -0.88 26.57 6.95
C ASN A 324 -1.59 27.87 6.48
N SER A 325 -2.82 28.10 6.96
CA SER A 325 -3.58 29.32 6.70
C SER A 325 -3.31 30.38 7.78
N ASN A 326 -3.82 31.60 7.56
CA ASN A 326 -3.79 32.67 8.57
C ASN A 326 -5.01 32.65 9.51
N ASN A 327 -5.92 31.68 9.36
CA ASN A 327 -7.15 31.58 10.13
C ASN A 327 -6.95 30.68 11.35
N THR A 328 -7.63 30.98 12.44
CA THR A 328 -7.80 30.04 13.56
C THR A 328 -9.03 29.20 13.31
N TYR A 329 -8.90 27.89 13.41
CA TYR A 329 -10.01 26.94 13.32
C TYR A 329 -10.32 26.40 14.72
N SER A 330 -11.54 26.61 15.20
CA SER A 330 -12.03 26.04 16.48
C SER A 330 -12.76 24.72 16.28
N ASP A 331 -13.21 24.44 15.07
CA ASP A 331 -14.12 23.35 14.73
C ASP A 331 -13.55 22.49 13.60
N LEU A 332 -12.22 22.22 13.65
CA LEU A 332 -11.60 21.28 12.72
C LEU A 332 -11.91 19.84 13.15
N TYR A 333 -12.40 19.07 12.20
CA TYR A 333 -12.61 17.62 12.33
C TYR A 333 -11.79 16.92 11.28
N ALA A 334 -11.29 15.72 11.61
CA ALA A 334 -10.58 14.86 10.69
C ALA A 334 -10.99 13.40 10.91
N GLY A 335 -11.20 12.67 9.82
CA GLY A 335 -11.68 11.28 9.87
C GLY A 335 -11.35 10.49 8.61
N ILE A 336 -11.62 9.20 8.67
CA ILE A 336 -11.55 8.31 7.51
C ILE A 336 -12.96 7.94 7.09
N TYR A 337 -13.28 8.24 5.84
CA TYR A 337 -14.45 7.72 5.13
C TYR A 337 -14.07 6.43 4.43
N ALA A 338 -14.95 5.44 4.47
CA ALA A 338 -14.82 4.18 3.75
C ALA A 338 -16.17 3.68 3.26
N ASP A 339 -16.20 3.36 1.98
CA ASP A 339 -17.28 2.70 1.26
C ASP A 339 -16.91 1.24 1.08
N TRP A 340 -17.55 0.35 1.86
CA TRP A 340 -17.15 -1.05 1.97
C TRP A 340 -18.00 -1.96 1.11
N ASP A 341 -17.36 -2.71 0.23
CA ASP A 341 -17.92 -3.83 -0.53
C ASP A 341 -17.36 -5.15 0.00
N ILE A 342 -17.98 -5.70 1.06
CA ILE A 342 -17.42 -6.84 1.82
C ILE A 342 -17.36 -8.13 1.01
N THR A 343 -18.11 -8.23 -0.07
CA THR A 343 -17.98 -9.29 -1.07
C THR A 343 -18.14 -8.73 -2.47
N GLU A 344 -17.29 -9.15 -3.37
CA GLU A 344 -17.15 -8.66 -4.75
C GLU A 344 -18.45 -8.61 -5.57
N ASN A 345 -19.48 -9.37 -5.16
CA ASN A 345 -20.76 -9.48 -5.87
C ASN A 345 -21.98 -9.11 -5.00
N THR A 346 -21.80 -8.65 -3.76
CA THR A 346 -22.90 -8.48 -2.80
C THR A 346 -22.80 -7.21 -1.97
N TYR A 347 -22.32 -6.09 -2.55
CA TYR A 347 -22.38 -4.77 -1.89
C TYR A 347 -23.76 -4.46 -1.27
N ALA A 348 -24.82 -5.03 -1.82
CA ALA A 348 -26.19 -4.85 -1.34
C ALA A 348 -26.55 -5.64 -0.07
N THR A 349 -25.64 -6.39 0.54
CA THR A 349 -25.89 -7.20 1.74
C THR A 349 -24.99 -6.85 2.91
N ASN A 350 -24.42 -5.65 2.89
CA ASN A 350 -23.52 -5.18 3.93
C ASN A 350 -24.26 -4.48 5.07
N ARG A 351 -23.62 -4.47 6.24
CA ARG A 351 -24.00 -3.68 7.41
C ARG A 351 -22.83 -2.94 7.96
N ALA A 352 -23.08 -1.72 8.48
CA ALA A 352 -22.12 -0.95 9.23
C ALA A 352 -22.65 -0.71 10.65
N MET A 353 -21.75 -0.82 11.65
CA MET A 353 -22.07 -0.63 13.07
C MET A 353 -20.95 0.09 13.81
N PHE A 354 -21.23 0.60 15.00
CA PHE A 354 -20.27 1.30 15.85
C PHE A 354 -20.18 0.67 17.24
N ASP A 355 -18.96 0.32 17.65
CA ASP A 355 -18.63 -0.02 19.03
C ASP A 355 -18.04 1.22 19.72
N SER A 356 -18.84 1.81 20.61
CA SER A 356 -18.45 3.02 21.36
C SER A 356 -17.41 2.74 22.46
N THR A 357 -17.26 1.50 22.92
CA THR A 357 -16.23 1.13 23.91
C THR A 357 -14.84 1.06 23.31
N LEU A 358 -14.77 0.67 22.04
CA LEU A 358 -13.52 0.58 21.29
C LEU A 358 -13.29 1.81 20.40
N ASN A 359 -14.24 2.75 20.30
CA ASN A 359 -14.22 3.83 19.30
C ASN A 359 -13.95 3.27 17.88
N MET A 360 -14.71 2.24 17.51
CA MET A 360 -14.51 1.45 16.30
C MET A 360 -15.79 1.38 15.46
N GLY A 361 -15.73 1.88 14.22
CA GLY A 361 -16.73 1.58 13.21
C GLY A 361 -16.34 0.31 12.46
N TYR A 362 -17.29 -0.60 12.20
CA TYR A 362 -17.03 -1.84 11.49
C TYR A 362 -18.12 -2.18 10.51
N ALA A 363 -17.74 -2.91 9.47
CA ALA A 363 -18.65 -3.40 8.43
C ALA A 363 -18.47 -4.91 8.22
N PHE A 364 -19.56 -5.56 7.82
CA PHE A 364 -19.62 -7.00 7.56
C PHE A 364 -20.77 -7.33 6.60
N GLU A 365 -20.65 -8.47 5.93
CA GLU A 365 -21.69 -9.02 5.07
C GLU A 365 -22.62 -9.95 5.87
N VAL A 366 -23.95 -9.89 5.61
CA VAL A 366 -24.96 -10.53 6.46
C VAL A 366 -25.20 -12.00 6.12
N THR A 367 -25.02 -12.39 4.85
CA THR A 367 -25.57 -13.66 4.35
C THR A 367 -24.64 -14.85 4.44
N ALA A 368 -23.34 -14.70 4.30
CA ALA A 368 -22.43 -15.84 4.32
C ALA A 368 -20.93 -15.49 4.48
N SER A 369 -20.54 -14.24 4.65
CA SER A 369 -19.11 -13.87 4.69
C SER A 369 -18.55 -13.98 6.10
N ASN A 370 -17.32 -14.46 6.18
CA ASN A 370 -16.50 -14.37 7.39
C ASN A 370 -15.57 -13.15 7.33
N ASN A 371 -15.88 -12.12 6.53
CA ASN A 371 -15.08 -10.92 6.40
C ASN A 371 -15.68 -9.79 7.23
N TYR A 372 -14.89 -9.27 8.14
CA TYR A 372 -15.16 -8.07 8.92
C TYR A 372 -14.06 -7.06 8.66
N THR A 373 -14.44 -5.82 8.38
CA THR A 373 -13.52 -4.69 8.25
C THR A 373 -13.86 -3.64 9.29
N ALA A 374 -12.85 -2.90 9.75
CA ALA A 374 -13.10 -1.84 10.73
C ALA A 374 -12.11 -0.69 10.61
N ILE A 375 -12.54 0.46 11.13
CA ILE A 375 -11.70 1.63 11.39
C ILE A 375 -11.83 1.97 12.86
N LYS A 376 -10.70 2.10 13.56
CA LYS A 376 -10.65 2.46 14.98
C LYS A 376 -9.88 3.75 15.17
N LEU A 377 -10.43 4.66 15.97
CA LEU A 377 -9.69 5.85 16.44
C LEU A 377 -8.67 5.43 17.52
N LEU A 378 -7.40 5.82 17.34
CA LEU A 378 -6.29 5.48 18.24
C LEU A 378 -5.87 6.65 19.14
N THR A 379 -5.96 7.89 18.66
CA THR A 379 -5.63 9.08 19.44
C THR A 379 -6.71 9.42 20.46
N PRO A 380 -6.35 10.01 21.61
CA PRO A 380 -7.34 10.56 22.54
C PRO A 380 -8.21 11.62 21.86
N GLY A 381 -9.50 11.60 22.16
CA GLY A 381 -10.46 12.56 21.63
C GLY A 381 -11.88 11.99 21.57
N ILE A 382 -12.81 12.80 21.11
CA ILE A 382 -14.19 12.37 20.89
C ILE A 382 -14.26 11.70 19.54
N ALA A 383 -14.76 10.47 19.51
CA ALA A 383 -15.05 9.76 18.27
C ALA A 383 -16.47 10.14 17.81
N HIS A 384 -16.57 10.60 16.57
CA HIS A 384 -17.83 10.82 15.88
C HIS A 384 -17.95 9.77 14.77
N TYR A 385 -19.05 9.04 14.76
CA TYR A 385 -19.28 7.98 13.79
C TYR A 385 -20.59 8.22 13.05
N TYR A 386 -20.56 8.05 11.73
CA TYR A 386 -21.73 8.15 10.90
C TYR A 386 -21.75 7.05 9.84
N ALA A 387 -22.82 6.24 9.84
CA ALA A 387 -23.03 5.18 8.87
C ALA A 387 -24.14 5.58 7.87
N TYR A 388 -23.94 5.27 6.60
CA TYR A 388 -24.84 5.56 5.50
C TYR A 388 -25.42 4.29 4.90
N ASN A 389 -26.72 4.31 4.58
CA ASN A 389 -27.22 3.57 3.41
C ASN A 389 -26.92 4.46 2.19
N ASN A 390 -26.11 3.99 1.25
CA ASN A 390 -25.61 4.82 0.15
C ASN A 390 -26.72 5.42 -0.72
N ASP A 391 -27.92 4.77 -0.77
CA ASP A 391 -29.12 5.24 -1.44
C ASP A 391 -29.98 6.21 -0.61
N GLY A 392 -29.61 6.50 0.63
CA GLY A 392 -30.35 7.37 1.55
C GLY A 392 -31.71 6.81 2.02
N SER A 393 -32.03 5.53 1.76
CA SER A 393 -33.33 4.91 2.05
C SER A 393 -33.71 4.91 3.53
N ASP A 394 -32.76 5.09 4.42
CA ASP A 394 -32.92 5.15 5.88
C ASP A 394 -32.82 6.58 6.46
N GLY A 395 -32.75 7.60 5.60
CA GLY A 395 -32.62 9.00 5.98
C GLY A 395 -31.19 9.41 6.36
N SER A 396 -30.17 8.62 6.01
CA SER A 396 -28.75 8.92 6.29
C SER A 396 -28.13 9.98 5.37
N GLY A 397 -28.81 10.38 4.31
CA GLY A 397 -28.26 11.11 3.16
C GLY A 397 -28.03 10.15 1.99
N ASN A 398 -28.17 10.64 0.78
CA ASN A 398 -28.05 9.85 -0.44
C ASN A 398 -26.71 10.15 -1.11
N ILE A 399 -25.76 9.22 -1.08
CA ILE A 399 -24.45 9.41 -1.70
C ILE A 399 -24.55 9.33 -3.23
N TYR A 400 -25.53 8.64 -3.77
CA TYR A 400 -25.70 8.47 -5.22
C TYR A 400 -26.20 9.72 -5.95
N ASP A 401 -26.89 10.65 -5.27
CA ASP A 401 -27.28 11.94 -5.87
C ASP A 401 -26.21 13.02 -5.74
N GLY A 402 -25.09 12.68 -5.11
CA GLY A 402 -23.92 13.50 -4.86
C GLY A 402 -23.70 13.72 -3.37
N PHE A 403 -22.42 13.65 -2.94
CA PHE A 403 -22.03 13.80 -1.55
C PHE A 403 -21.49 15.21 -1.29
N SER A 404 -22.35 16.09 -0.80
CA SER A 404 -22.05 17.53 -0.60
C SER A 404 -21.10 17.77 0.57
N LYS A 405 -20.40 18.92 0.54
CA LYS A 405 -19.53 19.36 1.66
C LYS A 405 -20.32 19.51 2.96
N GLN A 406 -21.58 19.98 2.89
CA GLN A 406 -22.46 20.11 4.03
C GLN A 406 -22.75 18.73 4.68
N GLU A 407 -23.16 17.75 3.91
CA GLU A 407 -23.43 16.38 4.41
C GLU A 407 -22.17 15.76 5.02
N LYS A 408 -21.02 15.92 4.37
CA LYS A 408 -19.71 15.47 4.87
C LYS A 408 -19.37 16.10 6.21
N TYR A 409 -19.50 17.41 6.33
CA TYR A 409 -19.19 18.10 7.59
C TYR A 409 -20.15 17.71 8.70
N GLN A 410 -21.45 17.63 8.42
CA GLN A 410 -22.46 17.21 9.38
C GLN A 410 -22.25 15.77 9.87
N SER A 411 -21.75 14.90 9.05
CA SER A 411 -21.41 13.54 9.46
C SER A 411 -20.12 13.45 10.29
N MET A 412 -19.21 14.44 10.15
CA MET A 412 -18.01 14.53 11.00
C MET A 412 -18.31 15.07 12.40
N ASN A 413 -19.26 16.01 12.55
CA ASN A 413 -19.49 16.77 13.79
C ASN A 413 -20.85 16.53 14.42
N GLY A 414 -21.75 15.84 13.74
CA GLY A 414 -23.14 15.71 14.13
C GLY A 414 -23.41 14.73 15.25
N SER A 415 -24.71 14.49 15.50
CA SER A 415 -25.20 13.59 16.55
C SER A 415 -24.84 12.11 16.33
N GLY A 416 -24.16 11.81 15.23
CA GLY A 416 -23.74 10.47 14.89
C GLY A 416 -24.90 9.58 14.38
N ARG A 417 -24.52 8.50 13.70
CA ARG A 417 -25.44 7.47 13.25
C ARG A 417 -24.71 6.12 13.38
N ALA A 418 -25.10 5.37 14.41
CA ALA A 418 -24.36 4.20 14.88
C ALA A 418 -24.46 2.98 13.96
N GLN A 419 -25.36 2.97 12.97
CA GLN A 419 -25.61 1.79 12.14
C GLN A 419 -26.23 2.12 10.79
N ALA A 420 -25.94 1.27 9.79
CA ALA A 420 -26.56 1.26 8.46
C ALA A 420 -26.76 -0.18 7.97
N GLY A 421 -27.60 -0.37 6.95
CA GLY A 421 -27.91 -1.69 6.40
C GLY A 421 -28.81 -2.55 7.29
N MET A 422 -29.57 -1.96 8.20
CA MET A 422 -30.34 -2.71 9.21
C MET A 422 -31.66 -3.28 8.67
N ASN A 423 -32.10 -2.87 7.48
CA ASN A 423 -33.30 -3.36 6.86
C ASN A 423 -33.03 -4.62 6.03
N GLY A 424 -33.87 -5.67 6.21
CA GLY A 424 -33.76 -6.90 5.42
C GLY A 424 -32.40 -7.59 5.54
N ASN A 425 -31.77 -7.88 4.41
CA ASN A 425 -30.49 -8.57 4.30
C ASN A 425 -29.28 -7.62 4.20
N GLY A 426 -29.38 -6.39 4.65
CA GLY A 426 -28.36 -5.37 4.48
C GLY A 426 -28.59 -4.49 3.26
N THR A 427 -27.63 -3.64 2.93
CA THR A 427 -27.61 -2.77 1.75
C THR A 427 -26.18 -2.37 1.40
N ASP A 428 -26.01 -1.56 0.37
CA ASP A 428 -24.79 -0.84 0.08
C ASP A 428 -24.57 0.26 1.14
N ILE A 429 -23.39 0.23 1.79
CA ILE A 429 -23.10 1.06 2.97
C ILE A 429 -21.74 1.75 2.90
N SER A 430 -21.71 2.94 3.45
CA SER A 430 -20.48 3.64 3.77
C SER A 430 -20.43 4.04 5.24
N MET A 431 -19.25 4.36 5.72
CA MET A 431 -19.08 4.89 7.07
C MET A 431 -18.01 5.97 7.13
N LEU A 432 -18.15 6.88 8.09
CA LEU A 432 -17.15 7.86 8.47
C LEU A 432 -16.88 7.75 9.96
N LEU A 433 -15.60 7.60 10.32
CA LEU A 433 -15.14 7.72 11.70
C LEU A 433 -14.20 8.92 11.79
N SER A 434 -14.56 9.93 12.59
CA SER A 434 -13.81 11.17 12.75
C SER A 434 -13.52 11.51 14.20
N SER A 435 -12.62 12.45 14.42
CA SER A 435 -12.33 13.05 15.71
C SER A 435 -12.32 14.57 15.60
N GLY A 436 -12.67 15.23 16.68
CA GLY A 436 -12.76 16.68 16.81
C GLY A 436 -13.80 17.09 17.87
N PRO A 437 -14.10 18.40 18.05
CA PRO A 437 -13.45 19.51 17.37
C PRO A 437 -12.03 19.76 17.87
N PHE A 438 -11.14 20.17 16.97
CA PHE A 438 -9.79 20.61 17.31
C PHE A 438 -9.68 22.12 17.16
N LEU A 439 -9.05 22.76 18.15
CA LEU A 439 -8.60 24.15 18.02
C LEU A 439 -7.20 24.14 17.41
N VAL A 440 -7.05 24.72 16.22
CA VAL A 440 -5.78 24.75 15.49
C VAL A 440 -5.45 26.18 15.05
N LEU A 441 -4.46 26.77 15.70
CA LEU A 441 -3.98 28.11 15.38
C LEU A 441 -3.15 28.10 14.09
N PRO A 442 -2.90 29.27 13.44
CA PRO A 442 -1.96 29.36 12.32
C PRO A 442 -0.60 28.77 12.67
N ASN A 443 -0.07 27.90 11.79
CA ASN A 443 1.17 27.12 11.95
C ASN A 443 1.17 26.08 13.10
N ASP A 444 0.03 25.88 13.75
CA ASP A 444 -0.12 24.80 14.73
C ASP A 444 -0.59 23.51 14.06
N SER A 445 -0.46 22.38 14.75
CA SER A 445 -0.78 21.07 14.21
C SER A 445 -1.59 20.24 15.19
N VAL A 446 -2.46 19.40 14.65
CA VAL A 446 -3.16 18.35 15.38
C VAL A 446 -2.77 16.99 14.83
N LYS A 447 -2.65 16.00 15.73
CA LYS A 447 -2.40 14.61 15.39
C LYS A 447 -3.68 13.80 15.57
N VAL A 448 -4.04 13.03 14.54
CA VAL A 448 -5.10 12.04 14.60
C VAL A 448 -4.61 10.73 13.97
N ALA A 449 -4.89 9.60 14.60
CA ALA A 449 -4.47 8.30 14.11
C ALA A 449 -5.60 7.29 14.17
N PHE A 450 -5.61 6.42 13.16
CA PHE A 450 -6.59 5.36 13.01
C PHE A 450 -5.89 4.03 12.78
N ALA A 451 -6.54 2.93 13.17
CA ALA A 451 -6.20 1.60 12.70
C ALA A 451 -7.23 1.15 11.67
N LEU A 452 -6.75 0.64 10.54
CA LEU A 452 -7.53 -0.09 9.55
C LEU A 452 -7.40 -1.57 9.89
N LEU A 453 -8.52 -2.26 10.13
CA LEU A 453 -8.53 -3.62 10.66
C LEU A 453 -9.32 -4.58 9.76
N GLY A 454 -8.94 -5.85 9.79
CA GLY A 454 -9.69 -6.93 9.17
C GLY A 454 -9.64 -8.21 10.01
N GLY A 455 -10.67 -9.02 9.91
CA GLY A 455 -10.79 -10.29 10.64
C GLY A 455 -11.93 -11.15 10.13
N ASP A 456 -11.93 -12.43 10.52
CA ASP A 456 -12.94 -13.40 10.09
C ASP A 456 -14.19 -13.40 11.01
N SER A 457 -14.15 -12.60 12.06
CA SER A 457 -15.25 -12.48 13.02
C SER A 457 -15.19 -11.15 13.78
N LEU A 458 -16.30 -10.77 14.40
CA LEU A 458 -16.37 -9.61 15.29
C LEU A 458 -15.33 -9.71 16.42
N ASN A 459 -15.21 -10.85 17.06
CA ASN A 459 -14.25 -11.06 18.14
C ASN A 459 -12.80 -10.85 17.70
N GLU A 460 -12.45 -11.19 16.47
CA GLU A 460 -11.11 -10.96 15.95
C GLU A 460 -10.82 -9.49 15.72
N ILE A 461 -11.75 -8.73 15.12
CA ILE A 461 -11.53 -7.29 14.93
C ILE A 461 -11.54 -6.53 16.26
N GLU A 462 -12.31 -6.95 17.28
CA GLU A 462 -12.26 -6.40 18.64
C GLU A 462 -10.90 -6.66 19.31
N ALA A 463 -10.37 -7.89 19.17
CA ALA A 463 -9.04 -8.24 19.65
C ALA A 463 -7.94 -7.43 18.91
N ALA A 464 -8.05 -7.32 17.58
CA ALA A 464 -7.14 -6.53 16.76
C ALA A 464 -7.20 -5.02 17.12
N ALA A 465 -8.41 -4.49 17.38
CA ALA A 465 -8.61 -3.10 17.81
C ALA A 465 -7.94 -2.82 19.17
N THR A 466 -8.04 -3.77 20.09
CA THR A 466 -7.37 -3.70 21.40
C THR A 466 -5.85 -3.76 21.24
N ALA A 467 -5.34 -4.68 20.42
CA ALA A 467 -3.92 -4.81 20.12
C ALA A 467 -3.36 -3.55 19.44
N ALA A 468 -4.08 -2.98 18.48
CA ALA A 468 -3.71 -1.73 17.81
C ALA A 468 -3.58 -0.56 18.79
N GLN A 469 -4.52 -0.45 19.75
CA GLN A 469 -4.45 0.59 20.80
C GLN A 469 -3.24 0.42 21.69
N ILE A 470 -2.99 -0.81 22.16
CA ILE A 470 -1.81 -1.12 23.00
C ILE A 470 -0.53 -0.79 22.24
N LYS A 471 -0.46 -1.22 20.98
CA LYS A 471 0.73 -0.98 20.13
C LYS A 471 0.94 0.51 19.89
N TYR A 472 -0.09 1.23 19.46
CA TYR A 472 0.00 2.67 19.20
C TYR A 472 0.44 3.46 20.44
N ASN A 473 -0.06 3.10 21.63
CA ASN A 473 0.35 3.72 22.88
C ASN A 473 1.84 3.47 23.21
N THR A 474 2.43 2.38 22.72
CA THR A 474 3.85 2.07 22.97
C THR A 474 4.79 2.71 21.95
N VAL A 475 4.31 2.96 20.71
CA VAL A 475 5.11 3.60 19.64
C VAL A 475 4.89 5.12 19.56
N GLY A 476 3.78 5.62 20.10
CA GLY A 476 3.38 7.03 20.08
C GLY A 476 4.24 7.98 20.93
N ILE A 477 5.41 7.56 21.41
CA ILE A 477 6.42 8.41 22.07
C ILE A 477 7.50 8.84 21.07
N SER A 478 7.20 9.08 19.80
CA SER A 478 8.06 9.90 18.98
C SER A 478 7.57 11.35 19.05
N GLU A 479 8.28 12.13 19.85
CA GLU A 479 8.10 13.58 19.91
C GLU A 479 8.23 14.17 18.52
N VAL A 480 7.28 15.02 18.12
CA VAL A 480 7.42 15.87 16.93
C VAL A 480 8.63 16.78 17.15
N GLU A 481 9.76 16.45 16.58
CA GLU A 481 10.93 17.31 16.60
C GLU A 481 10.66 18.52 15.70
N ASN A 482 10.37 19.65 16.34
CA ASN A 482 10.53 20.97 15.72
C ASN A 482 12.03 21.13 15.38
N GLN A 483 12.42 21.00 14.11
CA GLN A 483 13.82 20.99 13.64
C GLN A 483 14.63 22.28 13.95
N GLY A 484 14.04 23.28 14.61
CA GLY A 484 14.74 24.49 15.04
C GLY A 484 15.26 24.47 16.48
N ASN A 485 14.74 23.61 17.36
CA ASN A 485 15.03 23.61 18.81
C ASN A 485 15.25 22.20 19.39
N ALA A 486 15.64 21.22 18.59
CA ALA A 486 15.81 19.86 19.02
C ALA A 486 17.00 19.70 20.02
N ILE A 487 16.74 19.08 21.17
CA ILE A 487 17.78 18.55 22.04
C ILE A 487 18.18 17.17 21.51
N LEU A 488 19.41 17.04 21.04
CA LEU A 488 19.94 15.78 20.54
C LEU A 488 20.81 15.12 21.62
N VAL A 489 20.63 13.82 21.81
CA VAL A 489 21.40 13.00 22.77
C VAL A 489 22.12 11.90 22.00
N TYR A 490 23.46 11.91 22.06
CA TYR A 490 24.27 10.95 21.32
C TYR A 490 25.61 10.64 22.05
N PRO A 491 26.22 9.47 21.76
CA PRO A 491 25.65 8.35 21.04
C PRO A 491 24.51 7.69 21.82
N ASN A 492 23.61 6.98 21.12
CA ASN A 492 22.58 6.14 21.72
C ASN A 492 22.45 4.87 20.85
N PRO A 493 22.91 3.69 21.29
CA PRO A 493 23.45 3.38 22.63
C PRO A 493 24.75 4.10 23.00
N ALA A 494 24.94 4.36 24.30
CA ALA A 494 26.11 5.04 24.85
C ALA A 494 26.91 4.12 25.78
N ALA A 495 28.26 4.22 25.74
CA ALA A 495 29.13 3.36 26.53
C ALA A 495 29.75 4.07 27.74
N ALA A 496 30.30 5.25 27.60
CA ALA A 496 31.02 5.96 28.66
C ALA A 496 30.50 7.38 28.91
N VAL A 497 30.11 8.07 27.85
CA VAL A 497 29.71 9.47 27.89
C VAL A 497 28.50 9.69 26.99
N VAL A 498 27.54 10.47 27.47
CA VAL A 498 26.42 10.98 26.67
C VAL A 498 26.60 12.46 26.42
N ASN A 499 26.50 12.86 25.15
CA ASN A 499 26.49 14.25 24.73
C ASN A 499 25.06 14.72 24.56
N VAL A 500 24.73 15.87 25.12
CA VAL A 500 23.44 16.54 24.98
C VAL A 500 23.66 17.82 24.19
N HIS A 501 23.24 17.85 22.94
CA HIS A 501 23.25 19.06 22.13
C HIS A 501 22.06 19.93 22.47
N VAL A 502 22.33 21.20 22.77
CA VAL A 502 21.35 22.17 23.26
C VAL A 502 21.22 23.31 22.23
N PRO A 503 20.01 23.65 21.79
CA PRO A 503 19.81 24.74 20.83
C PRO A 503 20.41 26.08 21.27
N HIS A 504 20.79 26.93 20.31
CA HIS A 504 21.37 28.27 20.58
C HIS A 504 20.41 29.21 21.32
N SER A 505 19.11 29.02 21.17
CA SER A 505 18.05 29.82 21.81
C SER A 505 17.90 29.60 23.32
N THR A 506 18.52 28.54 23.88
CA THR A 506 18.39 28.21 25.30
C THR A 506 19.31 29.12 26.14
N SER A 507 18.72 29.96 27.01
CA SER A 507 19.44 30.84 27.94
C SER A 507 19.26 30.40 29.39
N GLY A 508 20.26 30.67 30.24
CA GLY A 508 20.19 30.41 31.68
C GLY A 508 20.80 29.06 32.10
N SER A 509 20.46 28.61 33.30
CA SER A 509 20.93 27.34 33.85
C SER A 509 20.22 26.14 33.21
N VAL A 510 20.99 25.08 32.98
CA VAL A 510 20.49 23.82 32.43
C VAL A 510 20.75 22.72 33.45
N LYS A 511 19.72 21.93 33.74
CA LYS A 511 19.80 20.74 34.61
C LYS A 511 19.59 19.49 33.76
N ILE A 512 20.49 18.53 33.91
CA ILE A 512 20.39 17.19 33.34
C ILE A 512 20.25 16.20 34.49
N GLU A 513 19.18 15.43 34.47
CA GLU A 513 18.87 14.37 35.43
C GLU A 513 18.69 13.07 34.70
N MET A 514 19.19 11.97 35.25
CA MET A 514 19.03 10.65 34.67
C MET A 514 18.31 9.74 35.67
N TYR A 515 17.34 9.01 35.16
CA TYR A 515 16.48 8.10 35.94
C TYR A 515 16.57 6.69 35.39
N ASP A 516 16.49 5.70 36.26
CA ASP A 516 16.32 4.30 35.88
C ASP A 516 14.87 4.00 35.41
N THR A 517 14.61 2.77 35.00
CA THR A 517 13.26 2.31 34.56
C THR A 517 12.22 2.30 35.69
N PHE A 518 12.64 2.41 36.96
CA PHE A 518 11.73 2.51 38.12
C PHE A 518 11.47 3.95 38.55
N GLY A 519 12.07 4.93 37.83
CA GLY A 519 11.96 6.36 38.13
C GLY A 519 12.90 6.86 39.25
N ASN A 520 13.88 6.06 39.67
CA ASN A 520 14.88 6.50 40.64
C ASN A 520 15.90 7.39 39.97
N LEU A 521 16.25 8.51 40.60
CA LEU A 521 17.30 9.41 40.13
C LEU A 521 18.67 8.73 40.33
N VAL A 522 19.37 8.46 39.22
CA VAL A 522 20.70 7.80 39.26
C VAL A 522 21.87 8.78 39.10
N THR A 523 21.65 9.92 38.42
CA THR A 523 22.65 11.00 38.35
C THR A 523 22.01 12.35 38.02
N THR A 524 22.65 13.42 38.46
CA THR A 524 22.22 14.80 38.17
C THR A 524 23.42 15.70 37.94
N LYS A 525 23.30 16.61 36.97
CA LYS A 525 24.32 17.61 36.67
C LYS A 525 23.68 18.95 36.28
N THR A 526 24.13 20.03 36.95
CA THR A 526 23.63 21.36 36.67
C THR A 526 24.72 22.21 36.04
N TYR A 527 24.40 22.87 34.93
CA TYR A 527 25.27 23.82 34.25
C TYR A 527 24.70 25.24 34.49
N LEU A 528 25.43 26.04 35.25
CA LEU A 528 24.95 27.38 35.69
C LEU A 528 24.90 28.42 34.57
N GLN A 529 25.71 28.23 33.53
CA GLN A 529 25.70 29.09 32.35
C GLN A 529 26.06 28.28 31.11
N LYS A 530 25.32 28.46 30.02
CA LYS A 530 25.60 27.75 28.78
C LYS A 530 26.81 28.38 28.09
N THR A 531 27.95 27.73 28.17
CA THR A 531 29.18 28.13 27.46
C THR A 531 29.43 27.33 26.19
N LYS A 532 28.74 26.20 26.01
CA LYS A 532 28.88 25.29 24.85
C LYS A 532 27.51 24.75 24.44
N ASN A 533 27.33 24.52 23.15
CA ASN A 533 26.11 23.92 22.60
C ASN A 533 25.98 22.41 22.88
N THR A 534 27.04 21.77 23.34
CA THR A 534 27.04 20.35 23.70
C THR A 534 27.50 20.20 25.13
N LEU A 535 26.66 19.60 25.97
CA LEU A 535 26.92 19.27 27.36
C LEU A 535 27.22 17.79 27.47
N GLN A 536 28.15 17.41 28.34
CA GLN A 536 28.57 16.02 28.49
C GLN A 536 28.23 15.48 29.88
N THR A 537 27.66 14.27 29.92
CA THR A 537 27.38 13.53 31.14
C THR A 537 28.13 12.20 31.12
N ASP A 538 28.95 11.95 32.13
CA ASP A 538 29.62 10.68 32.34
C ASP A 538 28.61 9.63 32.84
N ILE A 539 28.62 8.48 32.19
CA ILE A 539 27.72 7.35 32.46
C ILE A 539 28.50 6.04 32.66
N SER A 540 29.82 6.11 32.76
CA SER A 540 30.69 4.93 32.87
C SER A 540 30.40 4.05 34.08
N ASN A 541 29.81 4.62 35.14
CA ASN A 541 29.45 3.92 36.36
C ASN A 541 28.04 3.36 36.38
N LEU A 542 27.25 3.53 35.31
CA LEU A 542 25.89 3.01 35.20
C LEU A 542 25.92 1.61 34.58
N SER A 543 25.02 0.75 35.00
CA SER A 543 24.89 -0.60 34.42
C SER A 543 24.30 -0.55 33.02
N ASN A 544 24.56 -1.58 32.19
CA ASN A 544 23.87 -1.75 30.92
C ASN A 544 22.36 -1.77 31.13
N GLY A 545 21.62 -1.00 30.31
CA GLY A 545 20.18 -0.91 30.46
C GLY A 545 19.57 0.35 29.86
N ILE A 546 18.26 0.49 30.06
CA ILE A 546 17.46 1.63 29.64
C ILE A 546 17.42 2.67 30.76
N TYR A 547 17.65 3.93 30.41
CA TYR A 547 17.56 5.08 31.28
C TYR A 547 16.79 6.21 30.62
N PHE A 548 16.29 7.14 31.44
CA PHE A 548 15.58 8.34 30.99
C PHE A 548 16.37 9.58 31.39
N LEU A 549 16.87 10.33 30.40
CA LEU A 549 17.57 11.59 30.59
C LEU A 549 16.55 12.73 30.52
N ARG A 550 16.36 13.42 31.64
CA ARG A 550 15.53 14.61 31.74
C ARG A 550 16.38 15.87 31.65
N PHE A 551 16.08 16.67 30.66
CA PHE A 551 16.67 17.98 30.44
C PHE A 551 15.69 19.06 30.90
N THR A 552 16.16 19.98 31.75
CA THR A 552 15.34 21.09 32.25
C THR A 552 16.09 22.42 32.13
N SER A 553 15.45 23.43 31.55
CA SER A 553 15.88 24.82 31.51
C SER A 553 14.68 25.75 31.75
N ASN A 554 14.89 27.07 31.73
CA ASN A 554 13.79 28.04 31.87
C ASN A 554 12.74 27.96 30.73
N GLN A 555 13.12 27.38 29.58
CA GLN A 555 12.29 27.35 28.36
C GLN A 555 11.93 25.93 27.90
N ILE A 556 12.66 24.91 28.34
CA ILE A 556 12.52 23.54 27.84
C ILE A 556 12.54 22.56 29.01
N ASN A 557 11.59 21.64 29.02
CA ASN A 557 11.60 20.48 29.91
C ASN A 557 11.33 19.26 29.03
N LYS A 558 12.37 18.43 28.83
CA LYS A 558 12.31 17.29 27.91
C LYS A 558 12.93 16.06 28.55
N THR A 559 12.31 14.89 28.34
CA THR A 559 12.83 13.58 28.76
C THR A 559 13.11 12.73 27.54
N ILE A 560 14.31 12.15 27.46
CA ILE A 560 14.78 11.35 26.32
C ILE A 560 15.22 9.99 26.83
N LYS A 561 14.75 8.93 26.18
CA LYS A 561 15.19 7.55 26.45
C LYS A 561 16.59 7.35 25.90
N ILE A 562 17.48 6.78 26.70
CA ILE A 562 18.83 6.38 26.29
C ILE A 562 19.09 4.91 26.65
N ASN A 563 19.84 4.24 25.80
CA ASN A 563 20.35 2.89 26.09
C ASN A 563 21.83 2.98 26.49
N ILE A 564 22.19 2.41 27.60
CA ILE A 564 23.59 2.27 28.02
C ILE A 564 24.04 0.86 27.71
N LEU A 565 25.13 0.75 26.95
CA LEU A 565 25.72 -0.52 26.56
C LEU A 565 27.24 -0.38 26.61
N HIS A 566 27.86 -0.91 27.67
CA HIS A 566 29.31 -0.99 27.76
C HIS A 566 29.80 -2.20 26.97
N ASP A 567 30.82 -2.03 26.17
CA ASP A 567 31.50 -3.15 25.54
C ASP A 567 32.03 -4.10 26.64
N LYS A 568 31.74 -5.39 26.50
CA LYS A 568 32.31 -6.37 27.41
C LYS A 568 33.85 -6.34 27.23
N PRO A 569 34.65 -6.34 28.34
CA PRO A 569 36.09 -6.46 28.26
C PRO A 569 36.53 -7.79 27.65
#